data_755c7f8ab8d31d6fd911bcfc1dd0c0fe
#
_entry.id   755c7f8ab8d31d6fd911bcfc1dd0c0fe
#
_cell.length_a   1.000
_cell.length_b   1.000
_cell.length_c   1.000
_cell.angle_alpha   90.00
_cell.angle_beta   90.00
_cell.angle_gamma   90.00
#
_symmetry.space_group_name_H-M   'P 1'
#
loop_
_entity.id
_entity.type
_entity.pdbx_description
1 polymer ?
#
loop_
_entity_poly.entity_id
_entity_poly.type
_entity_poly.pdbx_seq_one_letter_code
_entity_poly.pdbx_strand_id
1 'polypeptide(L)'
;IIGQSMGGYVGQMYSQMYPYQMRGFIAIDSAPLQRRYVTKLEIWMLKRMTSIYRYCPWQLLLKLGVDGVAISEYGRTLMHEMMMTYDGDKARYARLSGHGSRLLAEAMEADLPYEIQCPALLICGEKDRAGSAIRYNRAWHEETGIPIKWIVGAGHNSNTDAPDEVNRLIEMFIANL
;
A
#
# COMPACT_ATOMS: atom_id res chain seq x y z
N ILE A 1 -14.69 -1.66 3.70
CA ILE A 1 -13.29 -1.45 4.14
C ILE A 1 -12.60 -0.53 3.14
N ILE A 2 -11.87 0.46 3.65
CA ILE A 2 -11.01 1.34 2.85
C ILE A 2 -9.60 1.19 3.43
N GLY A 3 -8.64 0.82 2.60
CA GLY A 3 -7.27 0.54 3.05
C GLY A 3 -6.21 1.18 2.15
N GLN A 4 -5.34 2.02 2.74
CA GLN A 4 -4.19 2.59 2.05
C GLN A 4 -2.96 1.70 2.28
N SER A 5 -2.20 1.44 1.23
CA SER A 5 -0.96 0.64 1.28
C SER A 5 -1.15 -0.67 2.04
N MET A 6 -0.50 -0.84 3.19
CA MET A 6 -0.67 -2.01 4.08
C MET A 6 -2.14 -2.26 4.48
N GLY A 7 -2.95 -1.21 4.62
CA GLY A 7 -4.38 -1.32 4.90
C GLY A 7 -5.16 -2.05 3.80
N GLY A 8 -4.77 -1.90 2.54
CA GLY A 8 -5.36 -2.65 1.43
C GLY A 8 -5.04 -4.14 1.47
N TYR A 9 -3.84 -4.52 1.92
CA TYR A 9 -3.51 -5.94 2.16
C TYR A 9 -4.31 -6.53 3.33
N VAL A 10 -4.48 -5.76 4.41
CA VAL A 10 -5.35 -6.17 5.53
C VAL A 10 -6.79 -6.37 5.05
N GLY A 11 -7.31 -5.49 4.18
CA GLY A 11 -8.64 -5.64 3.58
C GLY A 11 -8.80 -6.92 2.76
N GLN A 12 -7.79 -7.29 1.97
CA GLN A 12 -7.77 -8.54 1.22
C GLN A 12 -7.74 -9.77 2.15
N MET A 13 -6.92 -9.74 3.20
CA MET A 13 -6.92 -10.79 4.23
C MET A 13 -8.26 -10.90 4.94
N TYR A 14 -8.90 -9.78 5.26
CA TYR A 14 -10.22 -9.77 5.86
C TYR A 14 -11.27 -10.39 4.91
N SER A 15 -11.23 -10.04 3.61
CA SER A 15 -12.11 -10.65 2.60
C SER A 15 -11.92 -12.16 2.52
N GLN A 16 -10.68 -12.64 2.57
CA GLN A 16 -10.37 -14.06 2.57
C GLN A 16 -10.93 -14.80 3.79
N MET A 17 -10.88 -14.16 4.97
CA MET A 17 -11.37 -14.76 6.23
C MET A 17 -12.89 -14.64 6.38
N TYR A 18 -13.48 -13.57 5.85
CA TYR A 18 -14.89 -13.21 6.04
C TYR A 18 -15.55 -12.74 4.73
N PRO A 19 -15.66 -13.61 3.71
CA PRO A 19 -15.98 -13.22 2.33
C PRO A 19 -17.32 -12.49 2.15
N TYR A 20 -18.26 -12.67 3.05
CA TYR A 20 -19.60 -12.04 2.95
C TYR A 20 -19.84 -10.91 3.94
N GLN A 21 -18.83 -10.49 4.68
CA GLN A 21 -18.99 -9.44 5.70
C GLN A 21 -18.60 -8.04 5.21
N MET A 22 -18.07 -7.92 4.00
CA MET A 22 -17.75 -6.61 3.41
C MET A 22 -18.85 -6.16 2.47
N ARG A 23 -19.34 -4.93 2.65
CA ARG A 23 -20.26 -4.27 1.72
C ARG A 23 -19.54 -3.68 0.52
N GLY A 24 -18.28 -3.30 0.68
CA GLY A 24 -17.43 -2.75 -0.36
C GLY A 24 -15.97 -2.68 0.06
N PHE A 25 -15.07 -2.60 -0.92
CA PHE A 25 -13.63 -2.52 -0.71
C PHE A 25 -12.99 -1.43 -1.56
N ILE A 26 -12.21 -0.56 -0.95
CA ILE A 26 -11.34 0.39 -1.67
C ILE A 26 -9.89 0.11 -1.26
N ALA A 27 -9.06 -0.18 -2.25
CA ALA A 27 -7.61 -0.27 -2.10
C ALA A 27 -6.96 1.01 -2.64
N ILE A 28 -6.28 1.77 -1.78
CA ILE A 28 -5.57 3.01 -2.12
C ILE A 28 -4.08 2.72 -2.08
N ASP A 29 -3.37 2.91 -3.19
CA ASP A 29 -1.92 2.70 -3.32
C ASP A 29 -1.48 1.35 -2.72
N SER A 30 -2.30 0.33 -2.89
CA SER A 30 -2.04 -1.04 -2.46
C SER A 30 -1.89 -1.95 -3.68
N ALA A 31 -1.65 -3.24 -3.45
CA ALA A 31 -1.44 -4.20 -4.53
C ALA A 31 -2.09 -5.54 -4.19
N PRO A 32 -2.29 -6.44 -5.16
CA PRO A 32 -2.84 -7.77 -4.88
C PRO A 32 -1.86 -8.64 -4.08
N LEU A 33 -2.41 -9.47 -3.18
CA LEU A 33 -1.64 -10.40 -2.35
C LEU A 33 -1.28 -11.71 -3.07
N GLN A 34 -2.00 -12.06 -4.14
CA GLN A 34 -1.78 -13.33 -4.82
C GLN A 34 -0.32 -13.47 -5.29
N ARG A 35 0.23 -14.64 -5.08
CA ARG A 35 1.62 -14.98 -5.36
C ARG A 35 2.02 -14.74 -6.82
N ARG A 36 1.08 -14.88 -7.76
CA ARG A 36 1.29 -14.73 -9.20
C ARG A 36 1.74 -13.33 -9.63
N TYR A 37 1.41 -12.29 -8.85
CA TYR A 37 1.77 -10.89 -9.18
C TYR A 37 3.18 -10.52 -8.75
N VAL A 38 3.79 -11.26 -7.80
CA VAL A 38 5.07 -10.92 -7.20
C VAL A 38 6.16 -11.92 -7.56
N THR A 39 7.39 -11.44 -7.72
CA THR A 39 8.55 -12.28 -8.00
C THR A 39 9.14 -12.89 -6.72
N LYS A 40 9.89 -13.99 -6.89
CA LYS A 40 10.65 -14.60 -5.77
C LYS A 40 11.65 -13.62 -5.15
N LEU A 41 12.24 -12.74 -5.96
CA LEU A 41 13.20 -11.74 -5.49
C LEU A 41 12.51 -10.68 -4.61
N GLU A 42 11.33 -10.20 -5.00
CA GLU A 42 10.57 -9.23 -4.21
C GLU A 42 10.19 -9.80 -2.85
N ILE A 43 9.71 -11.03 -2.78
CA ILE A 43 9.42 -11.72 -1.51
C ILE A 43 10.69 -11.88 -0.67
N TRP A 44 11.79 -12.28 -1.28
CA TRP A 44 13.08 -12.40 -0.59
C TRP A 44 13.54 -11.05 -0.01
N MET A 45 13.37 -9.96 -0.75
CA MET A 45 13.66 -8.61 -0.27
C MET A 45 12.77 -8.21 0.90
N LEU A 46 11.45 -8.41 0.80
CA LEU A 46 10.50 -8.10 1.87
C LEU A 46 10.89 -8.79 3.19
N LYS A 47 11.29 -10.04 3.15
CA LYS A 47 11.76 -10.79 4.33
C LYS A 47 13.03 -10.22 4.97
N ARG A 48 13.80 -9.42 4.24
CA ARG A 48 15.05 -8.81 4.72
C ARG A 48 14.95 -7.34 5.08
N MET A 49 13.76 -6.75 4.93
CA MET A 49 13.58 -5.32 5.18
C MET A 49 13.97 -4.88 6.60
N THR A 50 13.78 -5.74 7.63
CA THR A 50 14.25 -5.45 8.98
C THR A 50 15.76 -5.17 9.02
N SER A 51 16.57 -6.02 8.37
CA SER A 51 18.02 -5.83 8.29
C SER A 51 18.39 -4.61 7.46
N ILE A 52 17.71 -4.42 6.33
CA ILE A 52 17.93 -3.26 5.46
C ILE A 52 17.69 -1.96 6.25
N TYR A 53 16.54 -1.83 6.92
CA TYR A 53 16.23 -0.65 7.74
C TYR A 53 17.20 -0.48 8.91
N ARG A 54 17.62 -1.58 9.54
CA ARG A 54 18.54 -1.53 10.68
C ARG A 54 19.91 -0.97 10.30
N TYR A 55 20.43 -1.37 9.16
CA TYR A 55 21.79 -0.97 8.72
C TYR A 55 21.80 0.30 7.86
N CYS A 56 20.70 0.67 7.24
CA CYS A 56 20.59 1.91 6.47
C CYS A 56 20.78 3.14 7.38
N PRO A 57 21.56 4.16 6.99
CA PRO A 57 21.66 5.41 7.72
C PRO A 57 20.30 6.09 7.90
N TRP A 58 20.03 6.65 9.10
CA TRP A 58 18.73 7.26 9.40
C TRP A 58 18.35 8.37 8.42
N GLN A 59 19.27 9.26 8.09
CA GLN A 59 19.02 10.35 7.15
C GLN A 59 18.61 9.85 5.75
N LEU A 60 19.18 8.73 5.32
CA LEU A 60 18.80 8.11 4.05
C LEU A 60 17.41 7.48 4.15
N LEU A 61 17.07 6.80 5.25
CA LEU A 61 15.72 6.25 5.48
C LEU A 61 14.68 7.37 5.52
N LEU A 62 14.98 8.47 6.22
CA LEU A 62 14.11 9.64 6.30
C LEU A 62 13.86 10.20 4.90
N LYS A 63 14.92 10.45 4.13
CA LYS A 63 14.79 10.95 2.76
C LYS A 63 13.99 10.00 1.87
N LEU A 64 14.31 8.72 1.86
CA LEU A 64 13.60 7.72 1.04
C LEU A 64 12.15 7.54 1.47
N GLY A 65 11.88 7.57 2.77
CA GLY A 65 10.54 7.46 3.33
C GLY A 65 9.66 8.67 3.02
N VAL A 66 10.23 9.86 2.91
CA VAL A 66 9.50 11.09 2.56
C VAL A 66 9.37 11.23 1.05
N ASP A 67 10.49 11.29 0.33
CA ASP A 67 10.52 11.59 -1.11
C ASP A 67 10.06 10.39 -1.96
N GLY A 68 10.09 9.18 -1.42
CA GLY A 68 9.71 7.96 -2.12
C GLY A 68 8.21 7.67 -2.10
N VAL A 69 7.46 8.28 -1.15
CA VAL A 69 6.03 7.95 -0.97
C VAL A 69 5.09 9.11 -1.23
N ALA A 70 5.50 10.37 -1.07
CA ALA A 70 4.67 11.54 -1.29
C ALA A 70 5.30 12.52 -2.30
N ILE A 71 4.47 13.19 -3.07
CA ILE A 71 4.88 14.16 -4.10
C ILE A 71 4.52 15.58 -3.67
N SER A 72 3.32 15.80 -3.10
CA SER A 72 2.88 17.11 -2.63
C SER A 72 3.71 17.59 -1.44
N GLU A 73 3.84 18.90 -1.29
CA GLU A 73 4.49 19.50 -0.12
C GLU A 73 3.78 19.09 1.18
N TYR A 74 2.45 19.09 1.17
CA TYR A 74 1.63 18.65 2.31
C TYR A 74 1.88 17.18 2.67
N GLY A 75 1.80 16.27 1.69
CA GLY A 75 2.04 14.84 1.91
C GLY A 75 3.45 14.56 2.41
N ARG A 76 4.47 15.26 1.88
CA ARG A 76 5.87 15.15 2.33
C ARG A 76 6.06 15.66 3.75
N THR A 77 5.41 16.75 4.12
CA THR A 77 5.45 17.29 5.48
C THR A 77 4.88 16.29 6.48
N LEU A 78 3.67 15.76 6.21
CA LEU A 78 3.05 14.73 7.07
C LEU A 78 3.93 13.48 7.19
N MET A 79 4.53 13.04 6.08
CA MET A 79 5.40 11.86 6.09
C MET A 79 6.69 12.12 6.86
N HIS A 80 7.26 13.33 6.75
CA HIS A 80 8.41 13.74 7.55
C HIS A 80 8.08 13.75 9.05
N GLU A 81 6.97 14.35 9.46
CA GLU A 81 6.52 14.37 10.85
C GLU A 81 6.35 12.94 11.39
N MET A 82 5.71 12.07 10.63
CA MET A 82 5.55 10.66 11.01
C MET A 82 6.91 9.97 11.19
N MET A 83 7.83 10.14 10.25
CA MET A 83 9.17 9.56 10.35
C MET A 83 9.94 10.09 11.55
N MET A 84 9.81 11.39 11.85
CA MET A 84 10.48 12.02 13.01
C MET A 84 9.99 11.48 14.36
N THR A 85 8.85 10.83 14.45
CA THR A 85 8.43 10.11 15.68
C THR A 85 9.37 8.95 16.04
N TYR A 86 10.22 8.53 15.11
CA TYR A 86 11.26 7.51 15.31
C TYR A 86 12.67 8.10 15.43
N ASP A 87 12.81 9.42 15.43
CA ASP A 87 14.12 10.03 15.61
C ASP A 87 14.74 9.62 16.95
N GLY A 88 15.99 9.18 16.92
CA GLY A 88 16.65 8.56 18.09
C GLY A 88 16.26 7.08 18.35
N ASP A 89 15.24 6.52 17.73
CA ASP A 89 14.84 5.11 17.88
C ASP A 89 14.68 4.38 16.52
N LYS A 90 15.69 4.46 15.70
CA LYS A 90 15.75 3.73 14.42
C LYS A 90 15.52 2.21 14.58
N ALA A 91 15.92 1.65 15.73
CA ALA A 91 15.71 0.24 16.00
C ALA A 91 14.22 -0.13 16.07
N ARG A 92 13.38 0.73 16.65
CA ARG A 92 11.93 0.58 16.68
C ARG A 92 11.34 0.68 15.27
N TYR A 93 11.75 1.69 14.49
CA TYR A 93 11.35 1.81 13.09
C TYR A 93 11.66 0.53 12.31
N ALA A 94 12.90 0.05 12.37
CA ALA A 94 13.34 -1.15 11.65
C ALA A 94 12.54 -2.40 12.07
N ARG A 95 12.23 -2.57 13.36
CA ARG A 95 11.41 -3.69 13.85
C ARG A 95 9.99 -3.62 13.31
N LEU A 96 9.32 -2.47 13.44
CA LEU A 96 7.90 -2.33 13.08
C LEU A 96 7.71 -2.44 11.57
N SER A 97 8.46 -1.63 10.80
CA SER A 97 8.35 -1.62 9.33
C SER A 97 8.84 -2.93 8.71
N GLY A 98 9.91 -3.51 9.25
CA GLY A 98 10.42 -4.79 8.80
C GLY A 98 9.53 -5.97 9.18
N HIS A 99 8.84 -5.91 10.32
CA HIS A 99 7.83 -6.92 10.70
C HIS A 99 6.65 -6.88 9.73
N GLY A 100 6.11 -5.69 9.43
CA GLY A 100 5.04 -5.52 8.43
C GLY A 100 5.45 -6.09 7.06
N SER A 101 6.66 -5.79 6.60
CA SER A 101 7.18 -6.33 5.33
C SER A 101 7.28 -7.86 5.34
N ARG A 102 7.68 -8.46 6.47
CA ARG A 102 7.74 -9.93 6.62
C ARG A 102 6.36 -10.56 6.59
N LEU A 103 5.39 -9.99 7.32
CA LEU A 103 4.00 -10.48 7.32
C LEU A 103 3.40 -10.40 5.91
N LEU A 104 3.70 -9.33 5.16
CA LEU A 104 3.29 -9.21 3.76
C LEU A 104 3.87 -10.33 2.90
N ALA A 105 5.17 -10.63 3.06
CA ALA A 105 5.82 -11.72 2.34
C ALA A 105 5.21 -13.09 2.70
N GLU A 106 4.91 -13.34 3.97
CA GLU A 106 4.27 -14.57 4.45
C GLU A 106 2.85 -14.72 3.87
N ALA A 107 2.05 -13.63 3.82
CA ALA A 107 0.74 -13.63 3.20
C ALA A 107 0.80 -13.95 1.69
N MET A 108 1.76 -13.36 0.97
CA MET A 108 1.99 -13.65 -0.44
C MET A 108 2.45 -15.10 -0.69
N GLU A 109 3.26 -15.67 0.21
CA GLU A 109 3.70 -17.07 0.11
C GLU A 109 2.62 -18.08 0.46
N ALA A 110 1.65 -17.70 1.29
CA ALA A 110 0.48 -18.52 1.58
C ALA A 110 -0.38 -18.79 0.34
N ASP A 111 -0.24 -17.93 -0.68
CA ASP A 111 -0.85 -18.06 -2.00
C ASP A 111 -2.35 -18.39 -1.95
N LEU A 112 -3.06 -17.72 -1.03
CA LEU A 112 -4.51 -17.85 -0.92
C LEU A 112 -5.20 -17.09 -2.06
N PRO A 113 -6.44 -17.43 -2.40
CA PRO A 113 -7.16 -16.78 -3.51
C PRO A 113 -7.29 -15.26 -3.37
N TYR A 114 -7.48 -14.75 -2.14
CA TYR A 114 -7.70 -13.32 -1.85
C TYR A 114 -8.75 -12.68 -2.75
N GLU A 115 -9.81 -13.43 -3.05
CA GLU A 115 -10.90 -12.95 -3.89
C GLU A 115 -11.73 -11.89 -3.18
N ILE A 116 -12.08 -10.83 -3.91
CA ILE A 116 -12.95 -9.78 -3.40
C ILE A 116 -14.37 -10.07 -3.89
N GLN A 117 -15.24 -10.43 -2.96
CA GLN A 117 -16.63 -10.86 -3.23
C GLN A 117 -17.67 -9.71 -3.12
N CYS A 118 -17.21 -8.47 -3.04
CA CYS A 118 -18.07 -7.28 -2.95
C CYS A 118 -17.65 -6.25 -4.00
N PRO A 119 -18.47 -5.20 -4.24
CA PRO A 119 -18.03 -4.06 -5.05
C PRO A 119 -16.69 -3.54 -4.58
N ALA A 120 -15.79 -3.27 -5.52
CA ALA A 120 -14.44 -2.83 -5.19
C ALA A 120 -13.95 -1.71 -6.13
N LEU A 121 -13.01 -0.90 -5.63
CA LEU A 121 -12.35 0.17 -6.36
C LEU A 121 -10.85 0.18 -6.03
N LEU A 122 -10.02 0.26 -7.04
CA LEU A 122 -8.58 0.53 -6.90
C LEU A 122 -8.33 2.01 -7.13
N ILE A 123 -7.53 2.62 -6.26
CA ILE A 123 -7.03 3.99 -6.42
C ILE A 123 -5.50 3.91 -6.36
N CYS A 124 -4.80 4.48 -7.32
CA CYS A 124 -3.34 4.44 -7.37
C CYS A 124 -2.76 5.74 -7.91
N GLY A 125 -1.75 6.27 -7.25
CA GLY A 125 -1.02 7.43 -7.74
C GLY A 125 -0.24 7.09 -9.02
N GLU A 126 -0.31 7.94 -10.04
CA GLU A 126 0.40 7.75 -11.32
C GLU A 126 1.93 7.71 -11.15
N LYS A 127 2.44 8.32 -10.09
CA LYS A 127 3.88 8.37 -9.76
C LYS A 127 4.24 7.47 -8.58
N ASP A 128 3.39 6.51 -8.23
CA ASP A 128 3.68 5.56 -7.15
C ASP A 128 4.96 4.75 -7.46
N ARG A 129 5.95 4.89 -6.60
CA ARG A 129 7.26 4.22 -6.70
C ARG A 129 7.48 3.19 -5.60
N ALA A 130 6.46 2.85 -4.82
CA ALA A 130 6.56 1.81 -3.82
C ALA A 130 6.61 0.42 -4.48
N GLY A 131 7.80 -0.11 -4.61
CA GLY A 131 8.03 -1.37 -5.32
C GLY A 131 7.55 -1.30 -6.77
N SER A 132 6.70 -2.24 -7.16
CA SER A 132 6.10 -2.33 -8.50
C SER A 132 4.60 -1.99 -8.49
N ALA A 133 4.15 -1.07 -7.62
CA ALA A 133 2.74 -0.77 -7.36
C ALA A 133 1.93 -0.51 -8.65
N ILE A 134 2.44 0.32 -9.57
CA ILE A 134 1.77 0.63 -10.84
C ILE A 134 1.55 -0.65 -11.67
N ARG A 135 2.59 -1.48 -11.80
CA ARG A 135 2.52 -2.75 -12.54
C ARG A 135 1.50 -3.70 -11.91
N TYR A 136 1.50 -3.82 -10.59
CA TYR A 136 0.59 -4.71 -9.87
C TYR A 136 -0.86 -4.25 -9.96
N ASN A 137 -1.13 -2.96 -9.80
CA ASN A 137 -2.48 -2.42 -9.89
C ASN A 137 -3.05 -2.54 -11.30
N ARG A 138 -2.22 -2.35 -12.33
CA ARG A 138 -2.63 -2.54 -13.72
C ARG A 138 -3.01 -4.00 -13.99
N ALA A 139 -2.14 -4.94 -13.63
CA ALA A 139 -2.40 -6.37 -13.79
C ALA A 139 -3.63 -6.82 -12.98
N TRP A 140 -3.81 -6.31 -11.75
CA TRP A 140 -4.97 -6.60 -10.93
C TRP A 140 -6.27 -6.16 -11.58
N HIS A 141 -6.30 -4.92 -12.11
CA HIS A 141 -7.43 -4.41 -12.88
C HIS A 141 -7.72 -5.27 -14.11
N GLU A 142 -6.69 -5.54 -14.93
CA GLU A 142 -6.82 -6.29 -16.18
C GLU A 142 -7.33 -7.71 -15.96
N GLU A 143 -6.90 -8.39 -14.89
CA GLU A 143 -7.27 -9.76 -14.62
C GLU A 143 -8.63 -9.91 -13.90
N THR A 144 -9.01 -8.95 -13.06
CA THR A 144 -10.21 -9.06 -12.23
C THR A 144 -11.38 -8.21 -12.71
N GLY A 145 -11.12 -7.21 -13.55
CA GLY A 145 -12.11 -6.21 -13.94
C GLY A 145 -12.46 -5.20 -12.85
N ILE A 146 -11.82 -5.23 -11.67
CA ILE A 146 -12.04 -4.24 -10.62
C ILE A 146 -11.66 -2.85 -11.17
N PRO A 147 -12.58 -1.86 -11.12
CA PRO A 147 -12.28 -0.51 -11.61
C PRO A 147 -11.07 0.10 -10.94
N ILE A 148 -10.24 0.82 -11.71
CA ILE A 148 -9.10 1.56 -11.19
C ILE A 148 -9.21 3.04 -11.53
N LYS A 149 -8.81 3.90 -10.58
CA LYS A 149 -8.65 5.34 -10.74
C LYS A 149 -7.19 5.72 -10.50
N TRP A 150 -6.58 6.28 -11.52
CA TRP A 150 -5.23 6.82 -11.44
C TRP A 150 -5.29 8.27 -11.00
N ILE A 151 -4.57 8.60 -9.92
CA ILE A 151 -4.53 9.97 -9.38
C ILE A 151 -3.34 10.69 -10.03
N VAL A 152 -3.67 11.68 -10.85
CA VAL A 152 -2.69 12.41 -11.65
C VAL A 152 -1.67 13.10 -10.76
N GLY A 153 -0.40 12.85 -11.01
CA GLY A 153 0.70 13.50 -10.30
C GLY A 153 0.97 13.01 -8.88
N ALA A 154 0.13 12.15 -8.30
CA ALA A 154 0.29 11.63 -6.94
C ALA A 154 1.28 10.46 -6.86
N GLY A 155 1.93 10.32 -5.71
CA GLY A 155 2.81 9.20 -5.34
C GLY A 155 2.08 8.07 -4.61
N HIS A 156 2.81 7.35 -3.76
CA HIS A 156 2.27 6.24 -2.96
C HIS A 156 1.28 6.68 -1.86
N ASN A 157 1.31 7.92 -1.48
CA ASN A 157 0.34 8.50 -0.55
C ASN A 157 -0.65 9.39 -1.32
N SER A 158 -1.35 8.83 -2.31
CA SER A 158 -2.27 9.60 -3.15
C SER A 158 -3.37 10.29 -2.36
N ASN A 159 -3.79 9.70 -1.24
CA ASN A 159 -4.76 10.27 -0.31
C ASN A 159 -4.27 11.56 0.38
N THR A 160 -2.97 11.78 0.50
CA THR A 160 -2.40 13.03 1.03
C THR A 160 -1.85 13.94 -0.07
N ASP A 161 -1.51 13.38 -1.22
CA ASP A 161 -1.06 14.15 -2.38
C ASP A 161 -2.23 14.84 -3.10
N ALA A 162 -3.40 14.22 -3.15
CA ALA A 162 -4.61 14.72 -3.78
C ALA A 162 -5.87 14.39 -2.96
N PRO A 163 -5.99 14.92 -1.72
CA PRO A 163 -7.03 14.53 -0.77
C PRO A 163 -8.45 14.76 -1.30
N ASP A 164 -8.70 15.87 -1.96
CA ASP A 164 -10.03 16.22 -2.47
C ASP A 164 -10.50 15.23 -3.54
N GLU A 165 -9.61 14.83 -4.45
CA GLU A 165 -9.93 13.87 -5.49
C GLU A 165 -10.17 12.48 -4.90
N VAL A 166 -9.30 12.00 -4.01
CA VAL A 166 -9.44 10.70 -3.37
C VAL A 166 -10.69 10.64 -2.51
N ASN A 167 -10.99 11.68 -1.71
CA ASN A 167 -12.21 11.75 -0.91
C ASN A 167 -13.46 11.72 -1.77
N ARG A 168 -13.49 12.48 -2.87
CA ARG A 168 -14.61 12.46 -3.83
C ARG A 168 -14.84 11.06 -4.41
N LEU A 169 -13.78 10.34 -4.77
CA LEU A 169 -13.89 8.96 -5.28
C LEU A 169 -14.43 8.00 -4.21
N ILE A 170 -14.01 8.16 -2.95
CA ILE A 170 -14.53 7.40 -1.82
C ILE A 170 -16.02 7.67 -1.62
N GLU A 171 -16.43 8.94 -1.58
CA GLU A 171 -17.83 9.33 -1.41
C GLU A 171 -18.71 8.78 -2.53
N MET A 172 -18.28 8.92 -3.78
CA MET A 172 -18.99 8.37 -4.95
C MET A 172 -19.13 6.86 -4.87
N PHE A 173 -18.09 6.16 -4.45
CA PHE A 173 -18.14 4.70 -4.29
C PHE A 173 -19.13 4.29 -3.20
N ILE A 174 -19.07 4.94 -2.02
CA ILE A 174 -19.96 4.63 -0.89
C ILE A 174 -21.43 4.92 -1.25
N ALA A 175 -21.70 6.01 -1.99
CA ALA A 175 -23.07 6.36 -2.40
C ALA A 175 -23.70 5.34 -3.37
N ASN A 176 -22.90 4.47 -3.98
CA ASN A 176 -23.36 3.43 -4.92
C ASN A 176 -23.32 2.01 -4.32
N LEU A 177 -23.12 1.86 -3.02
CA LEU A 177 -23.19 0.60 -2.28
C LEU A 177 -24.62 0.31 -1.79
#